data_50261d59875157c2e70332a21f941fec
#
_entry.id   50261d59875157c2e70332a21f941fec
#
_cell.length_a   1.000
_cell.length_b   1.000
_cell.length_c   1.000
_cell.angle_alpha   90.00
_cell.angle_beta   90.00
_cell.angle_gamma   90.00
#
_symmetry.space_group_name_H-M   'P 1'
#
loop_
_entity.id
_entity.type
_entity.pdbx_description
1 polymer ?
#
loop_
_entity_poly.entity_id
_entity_poly.type
_entity_poly.pdbx_seq_one_letter_code
_entity_poly.pdbx_strand_id
1 'polypeptide(L)'
;IEVCGVEIKRYVSEDGAELISSTIVGGGNSPVKQAARYSTIWDADSMAEQLSQRGSSAVVPVVAALTSFAASTGLQISYGRGTKFGVCRALRNGRKVFSVTSWEKGHTGLRTAVEVSLPSLVDQTCGTFEEGVLRSMLLSFPDASPTDAEQFIFGSSQVQYIDLRLLAEPSNLSHFQNAITQIVQAIPEE
;
A
#
# COMPACT_ATOMS: atom_id res chain seq x y z
N ILE A 1 18.46 22.18 -29.87
CA ILE A 1 17.30 22.61 -29.07
C ILE A 1 16.19 21.57 -29.35
N GLU A 2 15.88 20.71 -28.38
CA GLU A 2 14.73 19.84 -28.51
C GLU A 2 13.48 20.63 -28.09
N VAL A 3 12.49 20.72 -28.99
CA VAL A 3 11.21 21.35 -28.72
C VAL A 3 10.24 20.24 -28.36
N CYS A 4 9.77 20.20 -27.13
CA CYS A 4 8.69 19.33 -26.68
C CYS A 4 7.39 20.11 -26.62
N GLY A 5 6.37 19.60 -27.31
CA GLY A 5 5.00 20.07 -27.19
C GLY A 5 4.19 19.21 -26.21
N VAL A 6 3.19 19.78 -25.56
CA VAL A 6 2.21 19.02 -24.79
C VAL A 6 0.88 19.08 -25.54
N GLU A 7 0.39 17.95 -26.00
CA GLU A 7 -0.95 17.82 -26.55
C GLU A 7 -1.92 17.54 -25.39
N ILE A 8 -2.95 18.36 -25.24
CA ILE A 8 -4.01 18.17 -24.26
C ILE A 8 -5.28 17.81 -25.03
N LYS A 9 -5.85 16.62 -24.76
CA LYS A 9 -7.13 16.18 -25.31
C LYS A 9 -8.19 16.19 -24.23
N ARG A 10 -9.31 16.83 -24.52
CA ARG A 10 -10.52 16.82 -23.70
C ARG A 10 -11.52 15.88 -24.35
N TYR A 11 -12.01 14.93 -23.61
CA TYR A 11 -13.07 14.02 -23.99
C TYR A 11 -14.28 14.34 -23.12
N VAL A 12 -15.46 14.44 -23.76
CA VAL A 12 -16.73 14.64 -23.05
C VAL A 12 -17.62 13.47 -23.47
N SER A 13 -18.11 12.71 -22.49
CA SER A 13 -19.06 11.62 -22.73
C SER A 13 -20.48 12.16 -22.91
N GLU A 14 -21.40 11.34 -23.42
CA GLU A 14 -22.79 11.74 -23.65
C GLU A 14 -23.53 12.14 -22.37
N ASP A 15 -23.12 11.64 -21.25
CA ASP A 15 -23.61 11.96 -19.88
C ASP A 15 -22.94 13.19 -19.26
N GLY A 16 -22.03 13.87 -20.00
CA GLY A 16 -21.37 15.10 -19.57
C GLY A 16 -20.13 14.90 -18.71
N ALA A 17 -19.67 13.66 -18.50
CA ALA A 17 -18.41 13.42 -17.81
C ALA A 17 -17.21 13.86 -18.67
N GLU A 18 -16.25 14.56 -18.07
CA GLU A 18 -15.08 15.09 -18.75
C GLU A 18 -13.81 14.32 -18.36
N LEU A 19 -13.02 13.96 -19.38
CA LEU A 19 -11.69 13.38 -19.23
C LEU A 19 -10.67 14.29 -19.93
N ILE A 20 -9.65 14.73 -19.21
CA ILE A 20 -8.52 15.46 -19.80
C ILE A 20 -7.33 14.52 -19.88
N SER A 21 -6.80 14.31 -21.08
CA SER A 21 -5.58 13.53 -21.33
C SER A 21 -4.50 14.44 -21.85
N SER A 22 -3.27 14.34 -21.31
CA SER A 22 -2.11 15.07 -21.81
C SER A 22 -1.06 14.12 -22.41
N THR A 23 -0.50 14.48 -23.56
CA THR A 23 0.52 13.72 -24.26
C THR A 23 1.68 14.64 -24.63
N ILE A 24 2.93 14.24 -24.33
CA ILE A 24 4.11 14.98 -24.80
C ILE A 24 4.38 14.59 -26.25
N VAL A 25 4.41 15.59 -27.16
CA VAL A 25 4.65 15.43 -28.59
C VAL A 25 6.00 16.07 -28.93
N GLY A 26 6.85 15.35 -29.68
CA GLY A 26 8.12 15.90 -30.20
C GLY A 26 9.38 15.56 -29.40
N GLY A 27 9.28 14.81 -28.31
CA GLY A 27 10.46 14.19 -27.68
C GLY A 27 10.83 12.92 -28.45
N GLY A 28 12.14 12.80 -28.87
CA GLY A 28 12.63 11.71 -29.70
C GLY A 28 12.10 10.33 -29.29
N ASN A 29 11.71 9.56 -30.28
CA ASN A 29 11.15 8.21 -30.18
C ASN A 29 12.14 7.22 -29.53
N SER A 30 12.28 7.27 -28.22
CA SER A 30 12.93 6.19 -27.49
C SER A 30 11.88 5.12 -27.18
N PRO A 31 12.04 3.89 -27.66
CA PRO A 31 11.14 2.77 -27.34
C PRO A 31 10.98 2.56 -25.83
N VAL A 32 11.97 2.95 -25.03
CA VAL A 32 11.96 2.90 -23.56
C VAL A 32 10.92 3.86 -22.95
N LYS A 33 10.64 5.01 -23.60
CA LYS A 33 9.63 5.97 -23.11
C LYS A 33 8.19 5.55 -23.42
N GLN A 34 7.97 4.74 -24.46
CA GLN A 34 6.64 4.21 -24.77
C GLN A 34 6.24 3.07 -23.83
N ALA A 35 7.17 2.20 -23.45
CA ALA A 35 6.90 1.11 -22.50
C ALA A 35 6.54 1.61 -21.09
N ALA A 36 6.97 2.81 -20.69
CA ALA A 36 6.68 3.41 -19.40
C ALA A 36 5.24 3.95 -19.25
N ARG A 37 4.44 3.97 -20.33
CA ARG A 37 3.08 4.54 -20.35
C ARG A 37 1.97 3.56 -20.01
N TYR A 38 2.22 2.27 -19.98
CA TYR A 38 1.24 1.27 -19.57
C TYR A 38 1.43 0.98 -18.08
N SER A 39 0.76 1.77 -17.23
CA SER A 39 0.64 1.41 -15.83
C SER A 39 -0.20 0.14 -15.73
N THR A 40 0.38 -0.95 -15.25
CA THR A 40 -0.38 -2.14 -14.90
C THR A 40 -1.42 -1.76 -13.86
N ILE A 41 -2.68 -2.09 -14.12
CA ILE A 41 -3.71 -2.06 -13.07
C ILE A 41 -3.46 -3.32 -12.26
N TRP A 42 -3.07 -3.14 -11.02
CA TRP A 42 -2.83 -4.25 -10.11
C TRP A 42 -4.15 -4.81 -9.59
N ASP A 43 -4.18 -6.10 -9.35
CA ASP A 43 -5.20 -6.85 -8.63
C ASP A 43 -4.53 -7.88 -7.69
N ALA A 44 -5.33 -8.71 -7.05
CA ALA A 44 -4.81 -9.71 -6.11
C ALA A 44 -3.88 -10.71 -6.80
N ASP A 45 -4.27 -11.17 -7.98
CA ASP A 45 -3.56 -12.23 -8.71
C ASP A 45 -2.23 -11.73 -9.27
N SER A 46 -2.23 -10.57 -9.93
CA SER A 46 -1.01 -9.95 -10.47
C SER A 46 -0.03 -9.54 -9.37
N MET A 47 -0.52 -9.14 -8.20
CA MET A 47 0.33 -8.87 -7.04
C MET A 47 0.94 -10.15 -6.48
N ALA A 48 0.16 -11.22 -6.33
CA ALA A 48 0.65 -12.53 -5.87
C ALA A 48 1.67 -13.13 -6.83
N GLU A 49 1.40 -13.05 -8.14
CA GLU A 49 2.32 -13.50 -9.18
C GLU A 49 3.65 -12.73 -9.13
N GLN A 50 3.61 -11.41 -9.03
CA GLN A 50 4.82 -10.59 -8.91
C GLN A 50 5.65 -10.97 -7.69
N LEU A 51 5.02 -11.12 -6.53
CA LEU A 51 5.71 -11.50 -5.30
C LEU A 51 6.38 -12.87 -5.45
N SER A 52 5.70 -13.84 -6.08
CA SER A 52 6.23 -15.17 -6.34
C SER A 52 7.41 -15.14 -7.30
N GLN A 53 7.29 -14.42 -8.42
CA GLN A 53 8.35 -14.30 -9.43
C GLN A 53 9.63 -13.62 -8.89
N ARG A 54 9.50 -12.74 -7.92
CA ARG A 54 10.63 -11.99 -7.33
C ARG A 54 11.19 -12.61 -6.04
N GLY A 55 10.88 -13.87 -5.77
CA GLY A 55 11.44 -14.61 -4.63
C GLY A 55 10.81 -14.27 -3.29
N SER A 56 9.64 -13.65 -3.28
CA SER A 56 8.88 -13.29 -2.07
C SER A 56 7.62 -14.16 -1.90
N SER A 57 7.63 -15.39 -2.41
CA SER A 57 6.48 -16.31 -2.34
C SER A 57 6.01 -16.60 -0.90
N ALA A 58 6.93 -16.60 0.06
CA ALA A 58 6.60 -16.84 1.48
C ALA A 58 5.65 -15.78 2.07
N VAL A 59 5.59 -14.56 1.52
CA VAL A 59 4.69 -13.50 2.02
C VAL A 59 3.36 -13.44 1.27
N VAL A 60 3.17 -14.19 0.21
CA VAL A 60 1.91 -14.24 -0.55
C VAL A 60 0.71 -14.64 0.32
N PRO A 61 0.81 -15.68 1.17
CA PRO A 61 -0.29 -16.03 2.09
C PRO A 61 -0.63 -14.92 3.08
N VAL A 62 0.38 -14.17 3.53
CA VAL A 62 0.18 -13.02 4.45
C VAL A 62 -0.59 -11.91 3.76
N VAL A 63 -0.25 -11.58 2.51
CA VAL A 63 -0.98 -10.58 1.71
C VAL A 63 -2.44 -11.02 1.51
N ALA A 64 -2.67 -12.28 1.15
CA ALA A 64 -4.01 -12.83 1.00
C ALA A 64 -4.81 -12.78 2.32
N ALA A 65 -4.19 -13.11 3.44
CA ALA A 65 -4.81 -13.03 4.75
C ALA A 65 -5.17 -11.58 5.14
N LEU A 66 -4.28 -10.62 4.88
CA LEU A 66 -4.52 -9.20 5.16
C LEU A 66 -5.64 -8.62 4.27
N THR A 67 -5.71 -9.00 2.99
CA THR A 67 -6.78 -8.53 2.09
C THR A 67 -8.13 -9.14 2.47
N SER A 68 -8.18 -10.43 2.80
CA SER A 68 -9.39 -11.10 3.28
C SER A 68 -9.87 -10.50 4.61
N PHE A 69 -8.96 -10.27 5.54
CA PHE A 69 -9.25 -9.60 6.81
C PHE A 69 -9.81 -8.19 6.59
N ALA A 70 -9.17 -7.38 5.75
CA ALA A 70 -9.64 -6.03 5.46
C ALA A 70 -11.08 -6.05 4.89
N ALA A 71 -11.38 -6.96 3.95
CA ALA A 71 -12.74 -7.12 3.43
C ALA A 71 -13.75 -7.53 4.52
N SER A 72 -13.37 -8.46 5.41
CA SER A 72 -14.25 -8.92 6.51
C SER A 72 -14.52 -7.85 7.59
N THR A 73 -13.62 -6.87 7.74
CA THR A 73 -13.78 -5.73 8.66
C THR A 73 -14.45 -4.51 8.01
N GLY A 74 -14.98 -4.65 6.80
CA GLY A 74 -15.67 -3.58 6.09
C GLY A 74 -14.74 -2.51 5.49
N LEU A 75 -13.45 -2.81 5.34
CA LEU A 75 -12.53 -1.96 4.62
C LEU A 75 -12.64 -2.19 3.11
N GLN A 76 -12.65 -1.12 2.35
CA GLN A 76 -12.59 -1.18 0.89
C GLN A 76 -11.16 -1.47 0.44
N ILE A 77 -11.00 -2.48 -0.42
CA ILE A 77 -9.70 -2.79 -1.04
C ILE A 77 -9.54 -2.02 -2.33
N SER A 78 -8.41 -1.33 -2.48
CA SER A 78 -8.04 -0.60 -3.69
C SER A 78 -6.62 -0.94 -4.10
N TYR A 79 -6.45 -1.37 -5.34
CA TYR A 79 -5.13 -1.62 -5.92
C TYR A 79 -4.60 -0.39 -6.63
N GLY A 80 -3.31 -0.14 -6.46
CA GLY A 80 -2.63 0.98 -7.10
C GLY A 80 -2.36 0.73 -8.57
N ARG A 81 -1.98 1.79 -9.28
CA ARG A 81 -1.43 1.71 -10.63
C ARG A 81 0.09 1.88 -10.55
N GLY A 82 0.83 1.06 -11.25
CA GLY A 82 2.28 1.15 -11.26
C GLY A 82 2.90 0.25 -12.33
N THR A 83 4.13 0.54 -12.73
CA THR A 83 4.84 -0.24 -13.75
C THR A 83 5.74 -1.31 -13.16
N LYS A 84 6.11 -1.18 -11.88
CA LYS A 84 7.13 -2.05 -11.27
C LYS A 84 6.66 -2.79 -10.02
N PHE A 85 5.79 -2.17 -9.20
CA PHE A 85 5.43 -2.71 -7.89
C PHE A 85 3.95 -2.54 -7.58
N GLY A 86 3.35 -3.61 -7.09
CA GLY A 86 1.97 -3.60 -6.62
C GLY A 86 1.82 -2.85 -5.29
N VAL A 87 0.71 -2.16 -5.17
CA VAL A 87 0.24 -1.57 -3.91
C VAL A 87 -1.21 -1.95 -3.71
N CYS A 88 -1.51 -2.54 -2.57
CA CYS A 88 -2.87 -2.82 -2.11
C CYS A 88 -3.18 -1.90 -0.92
N ARG A 89 -4.28 -1.18 -0.95
CA ARG A 89 -4.71 -0.26 0.11
C ARG A 89 -6.00 -0.74 0.72
N ALA A 90 -6.05 -0.71 2.06
CA ALA A 90 -7.27 -0.91 2.83
C ALA A 90 -7.79 0.46 3.28
N LEU A 91 -9.00 0.80 2.87
CA LEU A 91 -9.59 2.13 3.04
C LEU A 91 -10.86 2.06 3.91
N ARG A 92 -11.05 3.06 4.79
CA ARG A 92 -12.31 3.35 5.47
C ARG A 92 -12.74 4.76 5.07
N ASN A 93 -13.96 4.93 4.58
CA ASN A 93 -14.48 6.24 4.10
C ASN A 93 -13.52 6.90 3.09
N GLY A 94 -12.97 6.13 2.13
CA GLY A 94 -12.01 6.61 1.15
C GLY A 94 -10.61 6.95 1.68
N ARG A 95 -10.36 6.88 3.00
CA ARG A 95 -9.08 7.18 3.64
C ARG A 95 -8.30 5.92 3.96
N LYS A 96 -6.98 5.97 3.77
CA LYS A 96 -6.10 4.82 3.97
C LYS A 96 -5.94 4.48 5.46
N VAL A 97 -6.32 3.27 5.85
CA VAL A 97 -6.03 2.69 7.17
C VAL A 97 -4.64 2.05 7.15
N PHE A 98 -4.39 1.17 6.18
CA PHE A 98 -3.06 0.63 5.91
C PHE A 98 -2.89 0.32 4.42
N SER A 99 -1.66 0.06 3.99
CA SER A 99 -1.41 -0.49 2.66
C SER A 99 -0.33 -1.55 2.70
N VAL A 100 -0.45 -2.55 1.82
CA VAL A 100 0.63 -3.47 1.52
C VAL A 100 1.37 -2.91 0.31
N THR A 101 2.66 -2.72 0.44
CA THR A 101 3.51 -2.13 -0.59
C THR A 101 4.77 -2.97 -0.77
N SER A 102 5.23 -3.08 -2.02
CA SER A 102 6.48 -3.74 -2.34
C SER A 102 7.38 -2.80 -3.14
N TRP A 103 8.70 -2.90 -2.93
CA TRP A 103 9.70 -2.11 -3.66
C TRP A 103 11.05 -2.83 -3.71
N GLU A 104 11.87 -2.47 -4.67
CA GLU A 104 13.27 -2.90 -4.72
C GLU A 104 14.11 -2.13 -3.70
N LYS A 105 14.90 -2.84 -2.91
CA LYS A 105 15.88 -2.26 -2.01
C LYS A 105 17.29 -2.64 -2.48
N GLY A 106 17.89 -1.82 -3.34
CA GLY A 106 19.26 -1.98 -3.80
C GLY A 106 19.54 -3.40 -4.33
N HIS A 107 20.61 -4.02 -3.86
CA HIS A 107 21.02 -5.37 -4.25
C HIS A 107 20.35 -6.49 -3.42
N THR A 108 19.50 -6.17 -2.46
CA THR A 108 18.93 -7.15 -1.52
C THR A 108 17.58 -7.73 -1.96
N GLY A 109 17.09 -7.36 -3.14
CA GLY A 109 15.85 -7.89 -3.72
C GLY A 109 14.59 -7.14 -3.31
N LEU A 110 13.45 -7.80 -3.53
CA LEU A 110 12.13 -7.21 -3.25
C LEU A 110 11.88 -7.20 -1.74
N ARG A 111 11.45 -6.05 -1.24
CA ARG A 111 10.94 -5.89 0.13
C ARG A 111 9.45 -5.61 0.07
N THR A 112 8.68 -6.29 0.91
CA THR A 112 7.24 -6.13 0.99
C THR A 112 6.86 -5.87 2.45
N ALA A 113 6.12 -4.79 2.68
CA ALA A 113 5.72 -4.40 4.04
C ALA A 113 4.29 -3.85 4.08
N VAL A 114 3.71 -3.90 5.26
CA VAL A 114 2.55 -3.09 5.60
C VAL A 114 3.03 -1.69 5.95
N GLU A 115 2.41 -0.69 5.33
CA GLU A 115 2.61 0.72 5.62
C GLU A 115 1.44 1.26 6.41
N VAL A 116 1.69 1.93 7.53
CA VAL A 116 0.72 2.65 8.34
C VAL A 116 1.20 4.08 8.60
N SER A 117 0.27 5.04 8.55
CA SER A 117 0.53 6.43 8.89
C SER A 117 -0.13 6.75 10.22
N LEU A 118 0.66 6.85 11.29
CA LEU A 118 0.13 7.09 12.64
C LEU A 118 -0.64 8.41 12.74
N PRO A 119 -0.14 9.55 12.22
CA PRO A 119 -0.91 10.80 12.24
C PRO A 119 -2.25 10.71 11.49
N SER A 120 -2.27 9.99 10.36
CA SER A 120 -3.51 9.78 9.61
C SER A 120 -4.53 8.95 10.40
N LEU A 121 -4.08 7.97 11.18
CA LEU A 121 -4.97 7.17 12.03
C LEU A 121 -5.48 7.95 13.22
N VAL A 122 -4.64 8.77 13.88
CA VAL A 122 -5.08 9.70 14.93
C VAL A 122 -6.21 10.58 14.42
N ASP A 123 -6.02 11.19 13.25
CA ASP A 123 -7.00 12.07 12.62
C ASP A 123 -8.30 11.32 12.26
N GLN A 124 -8.20 10.11 11.68
CA GLN A 124 -9.37 9.31 11.32
C GLN A 124 -10.19 8.84 12.53
N THR A 125 -9.55 8.58 13.65
CA THR A 125 -10.22 8.20 14.91
C THR A 125 -10.68 9.39 15.73
N CYS A 126 -10.63 10.61 15.16
CA CYS A 126 -11.01 11.85 15.83
C CYS A 126 -10.33 12.03 17.19
N GLY A 127 -9.06 11.60 17.31
CA GLY A 127 -8.29 11.67 18.53
C GLY A 127 -8.67 10.66 19.62
N THR A 128 -9.49 9.64 19.30
CA THR A 128 -9.79 8.54 20.25
C THR A 128 -8.52 7.83 20.69
N PHE A 129 -7.52 7.74 19.81
CA PHE A 129 -6.20 7.21 20.11
C PHE A 129 -5.14 8.27 19.93
N GLU A 130 -4.24 8.40 20.89
CA GLU A 130 -3.00 9.15 20.73
C GLU A 130 -1.98 8.37 19.89
N GLU A 131 -1.04 9.08 19.25
CA GLU A 131 -0.02 8.45 18.40
C GLU A 131 0.81 7.39 19.16
N GLY A 132 1.17 7.66 20.42
CA GLY A 132 1.91 6.71 21.26
C GLY A 132 1.16 5.41 21.52
N VAL A 133 -0.16 5.50 21.71
CA VAL A 133 -1.04 4.35 21.90
C VAL A 133 -1.13 3.54 20.60
N LEU A 134 -1.38 4.19 19.46
CA LEU A 134 -1.40 3.54 18.15
C LEU A 134 -0.07 2.86 17.83
N ARG A 135 1.04 3.52 18.14
CA ARG A 135 2.38 2.96 17.98
C ARG A 135 2.54 1.69 18.78
N SER A 136 2.15 1.70 20.06
CA SER A 136 2.21 0.51 20.91
C SER A 136 1.32 -0.61 20.39
N MET A 137 0.07 -0.30 20.03
CA MET A 137 -0.88 -1.29 19.51
C MET A 137 -0.42 -1.96 18.21
N LEU A 138 0.20 -1.21 17.31
CA LEU A 138 0.55 -1.70 15.96
C LEU A 138 1.95 -2.30 15.87
N LEU A 139 2.87 -1.93 16.75
CA LEU A 139 4.30 -2.24 16.60
C LEU A 139 4.87 -3.11 17.74
N SER A 140 4.09 -3.43 18.79
CA SER A 140 4.52 -4.29 19.90
C SER A 140 4.07 -5.73 19.67
N PHE A 141 4.81 -6.45 18.85
CA PHE A 141 4.48 -7.83 18.50
C PHE A 141 4.88 -8.80 19.61
N PRO A 142 4.00 -9.76 19.97
CA PRO A 142 4.21 -10.65 21.12
C PRO A 142 5.40 -11.61 20.96
N ASP A 143 5.64 -12.07 19.71
CA ASP A 143 6.71 -13.05 19.42
C ASP A 143 7.92 -12.42 18.70
N ALA A 144 7.98 -11.08 18.63
CA ALA A 144 9.13 -10.40 18.07
C ALA A 144 10.18 -10.16 19.14
N SER A 145 11.40 -10.66 18.93
CA SER A 145 12.53 -10.25 19.75
C SER A 145 12.87 -8.76 19.50
N PRO A 146 13.56 -8.07 20.41
CA PRO A 146 14.03 -6.69 20.15
C PRO A 146 14.82 -6.57 18.83
N THR A 147 15.65 -7.56 18.51
CA THR A 147 16.42 -7.60 17.26
C THR A 147 15.50 -7.72 16.04
N ASP A 148 14.44 -8.53 16.11
CA ASP A 148 13.47 -8.66 15.03
C ASP A 148 12.71 -7.34 14.84
N ALA A 149 12.30 -6.69 15.93
CA ALA A 149 11.62 -5.41 15.85
C ALA A 149 12.50 -4.34 15.15
N GLU A 150 13.78 -4.25 15.51
CA GLU A 150 14.73 -3.33 14.87
C GLU A 150 14.96 -3.65 13.39
N GLN A 151 14.95 -4.93 13.02
CA GLN A 151 15.19 -5.38 11.64
C GLN A 151 13.97 -5.25 10.75
N PHE A 152 12.78 -5.54 11.27
CA PHE A 152 11.55 -5.70 10.49
C PHE A 152 10.57 -4.53 10.62
N ILE A 153 10.76 -3.64 11.61
CA ILE A 153 9.97 -2.42 11.76
C ILE A 153 10.87 -1.22 11.45
N PHE A 154 10.49 -0.42 10.48
CA PHE A 154 11.29 0.72 10.03
C PHE A 154 10.41 1.83 9.51
N GLY A 155 10.98 3.00 9.33
CA GLY A 155 10.24 4.16 8.82
C GLY A 155 10.60 5.44 9.55
N SER A 156 9.71 6.42 9.49
CA SER A 156 9.82 7.70 10.20
C SER A 156 8.85 7.75 11.38
N SER A 157 8.88 8.86 12.13
CA SER A 157 7.87 9.11 13.17
C SER A 157 6.44 9.11 12.61
N GLN A 158 6.25 9.52 11.35
CA GLN A 158 4.94 9.66 10.73
C GLN A 158 4.45 8.41 10.01
N VAL A 159 5.35 7.68 9.35
CA VAL A 159 5.01 6.50 8.56
C VAL A 159 5.86 5.32 9.02
N GLN A 160 5.20 4.26 9.40
CA GLN A 160 5.82 3.01 9.83
C GLN A 160 5.62 1.94 8.77
N TYR A 161 6.62 1.11 8.59
CA TYR A 161 6.62 -0.06 7.74
C TYR A 161 6.88 -1.30 8.57
N ILE A 162 6.04 -2.30 8.43
CA ILE A 162 6.16 -3.61 9.09
C ILE A 162 6.43 -4.62 7.98
N ASP A 163 7.62 -5.19 7.96
CA ASP A 163 7.99 -6.22 6.97
C ASP A 163 7.04 -7.42 7.09
N LEU A 164 6.50 -7.90 5.97
CA LEU A 164 5.53 -9.00 5.98
C LEU A 164 6.10 -10.31 6.52
N ARG A 165 7.43 -10.47 6.56
CA ARG A 165 8.07 -11.64 7.19
C ARG A 165 7.81 -11.69 8.68
N LEU A 166 7.70 -10.53 9.35
CA LEU A 166 7.30 -10.48 10.75
C LEU A 166 5.85 -10.94 10.95
N LEU A 167 4.97 -10.58 10.02
CA LEU A 167 3.56 -10.96 10.03
C LEU A 167 3.31 -12.40 9.49
N ALA A 168 4.35 -13.09 9.00
CA ALA A 168 4.23 -14.49 8.64
C ALA A 168 4.05 -15.40 9.88
N GLU A 169 4.45 -14.93 11.07
CA GLU A 169 4.13 -15.57 12.34
C GLU A 169 2.65 -15.34 12.68
N PRO A 170 1.84 -16.41 12.89
CA PRO A 170 0.39 -16.28 13.09
C PRO A 170 -0.03 -15.40 14.28
N SER A 171 0.72 -15.41 15.37
CA SER A 171 0.47 -14.57 16.55
C SER A 171 0.67 -13.09 16.24
N ASN A 172 1.72 -12.75 15.49
CA ASN A 172 2.01 -11.38 15.07
C ASN A 172 0.94 -10.89 14.07
N LEU A 173 0.52 -11.74 13.13
CA LEU A 173 -0.58 -11.42 12.21
C LEU A 173 -1.88 -11.16 12.96
N SER A 174 -2.23 -12.04 13.91
CA SER A 174 -3.42 -11.90 14.74
C SER A 174 -3.37 -10.64 15.60
N HIS A 175 -2.22 -10.32 16.16
CA HIS A 175 -1.99 -9.08 16.91
C HIS A 175 -2.26 -7.85 16.03
N PHE A 176 -1.68 -7.79 14.84
CA PHE A 176 -1.88 -6.69 13.90
C PHE A 176 -3.36 -6.56 13.50
N GLN A 177 -4.03 -7.67 13.17
CA GLN A 177 -5.45 -7.69 12.82
C GLN A 177 -6.33 -7.19 13.95
N ASN A 178 -6.06 -7.58 15.21
CA ASN A 178 -6.79 -7.10 16.38
C ASN A 178 -6.61 -5.59 16.59
N ALA A 179 -5.38 -5.08 16.44
CA ALA A 179 -5.10 -3.65 16.52
C ALA A 179 -5.87 -2.86 15.44
N ILE A 180 -5.82 -3.31 14.19
CA ILE A 180 -6.58 -2.69 13.10
C ILE A 180 -8.09 -2.75 13.35
N THR A 181 -8.62 -3.85 13.88
CA THR A 181 -10.05 -3.97 14.22
C THR A 181 -10.47 -2.90 15.21
N GLN A 182 -9.71 -2.70 16.29
CA GLN A 182 -10.01 -1.66 17.30
C GLN A 182 -9.95 -0.25 16.68
N ILE A 183 -8.95 0.00 15.82
CA ILE A 183 -8.81 1.29 15.12
C ILE A 183 -10.02 1.53 14.21
N VAL A 184 -10.41 0.54 13.41
CA VAL A 184 -11.56 0.65 12.47
C VAL A 184 -12.87 0.90 13.22
N GLN A 185 -13.08 0.24 14.37
CA GLN A 185 -14.25 0.47 15.22
C GLN A 185 -14.31 1.88 15.82
N ALA A 186 -13.16 2.53 16.00
CA ALA A 186 -13.08 3.90 16.50
C ALA A 186 -13.20 4.97 15.38
N ILE A 187 -13.16 4.59 14.12
CA ILE A 187 -13.40 5.50 12.99
C ILE A 187 -14.92 5.70 12.85
N PRO A 188 -15.42 6.95 12.94
CA PRO A 188 -16.85 7.23 12.79
C PRO A 188 -17.39 6.74 11.44
N GLU A 189 -18.63 6.26 11.44
CA GLU A 189 -19.38 6.04 10.19
C GLU A 189 -19.85 7.40 9.65
N GLU A 190 -19.62 7.64 8.37
CA GLU A 190 -20.10 8.85 7.66
C GLU A 190 -21.59 8.72 7.31
#